data_910f3317fb88b8d679b2ad8d29dc0c0a
#
_entry.id   910f3317fb88b8d679b2ad8d29dc0c0a
#
_cell.length_a   1.000
_cell.length_b   1.000
_cell.length_c   1.000
_cell.angle_alpha   90.00
_cell.angle_beta   90.00
_cell.angle_gamma   90.00
#
_symmetry.space_group_name_H-M   'P 1'
#
loop_
_entity.id
_entity.type
_entity.pdbx_description
1 polymer ?
#
loop_
_entity_poly.entity_id
_entity_poly.type
_entity_poly.pdbx_seq_one_letter_code
_entity_poly.pdbx_strand_id
1 'polypeptide(L)'
;MKTNMRADGPPPALFDADLAAWRAQPERAFDGWLASHGFRHGTAVVYRAMWGKLLRWSGERGVAPLAWSAEQIGAFLDEQDLHKHHRYRYARLIERVFHHLSRLQDGLHNPASQAVRAHLAEGENDPTAFLLPAERDIVIARVLAPAPPRANDGQDGQDAGMPSPTQWKRARDTALVAVLLGAGLKVGEARDLRAQSIAPDARALRLVRADNGRAYEAPVFAFARAALLAWLAVRAAADTLGELVFPATPAGRPLHAASLYRRVEILLDEAGVLAGRSERASPQTLRNTCCALHFEAGASPAEVAQRLGMRDLESGWRLRAAFEAWQARSGQPPARHAGAVTRVPDVA
;
A
#
# COMPACT_ATOMS: atom_id res chain seq x y z
N MET A 1 -42.12 -10.75 9.57
CA MET A 1 -41.76 -11.08 8.18
C MET A 1 -41.48 -9.79 7.42
N LYS A 2 -40.23 -9.44 7.19
CA LYS A 2 -39.86 -8.32 6.30
C LYS A 2 -39.21 -8.95 5.09
N THR A 3 -39.90 -8.91 3.99
CA THR A 3 -39.47 -9.41 2.68
C THR A 3 -38.38 -8.49 2.14
N ASN A 4 -37.19 -9.03 2.01
CA ASN A 4 -36.06 -8.36 1.38
C ASN A 4 -36.32 -8.37 -0.13
N MET A 5 -36.81 -7.27 -0.69
CA MET A 5 -36.82 -7.05 -2.13
C MET A 5 -35.36 -6.87 -2.59
N ARG A 6 -34.77 -7.92 -3.14
CA ARG A 6 -33.60 -7.82 -4.00
C ARG A 6 -34.03 -6.99 -5.21
N ALA A 7 -33.30 -5.90 -5.47
CA ALA A 7 -33.43 -5.16 -6.70
C ALA A 7 -33.00 -6.07 -7.87
N ASP A 8 -33.99 -6.54 -8.62
CA ASP A 8 -33.81 -7.23 -9.90
C ASP A 8 -33.34 -6.22 -10.96
N GLY A 9 -32.04 -5.93 -10.95
CA GLY A 9 -31.38 -5.40 -12.13
C GLY A 9 -31.13 -6.58 -13.11
N PRO A 10 -31.22 -6.38 -14.43
CA PRO A 10 -30.90 -7.45 -15.38
C PRO A 10 -29.48 -7.96 -15.12
N PRO A 11 -29.24 -9.28 -15.23
CA PRO A 11 -27.93 -9.85 -14.90
C PRO A 11 -26.84 -9.17 -15.75
N PRO A 12 -25.72 -8.77 -15.14
CA PRO A 12 -24.65 -8.02 -15.80
C PRO A 12 -23.97 -8.76 -16.97
N ALA A 13 -24.29 -10.03 -17.16
CA ALA A 13 -23.65 -10.93 -18.11
C ALA A 13 -24.01 -10.72 -19.59
N LEU A 14 -24.95 -9.85 -19.94
CA LEU A 14 -25.40 -9.70 -21.35
C LEU A 14 -24.61 -8.68 -22.16
N PHE A 15 -23.90 -7.73 -21.50
CA PHE A 15 -23.20 -6.66 -22.23
C PHE A 15 -21.73 -6.94 -22.51
N ASP A 16 -21.05 -7.74 -21.73
CA ASP A 16 -19.66 -8.14 -21.95
C ASP A 16 -19.52 -9.37 -22.85
N ALA A 17 -20.62 -10.06 -23.13
CA ALA A 17 -20.67 -11.25 -23.97
C ALA A 17 -20.94 -10.96 -25.46
N ASP A 18 -21.19 -9.72 -25.84
CA ASP A 18 -21.49 -9.33 -27.24
C ASP A 18 -20.44 -8.36 -27.79
N LEU A 19 -19.71 -8.78 -28.83
CA LEU A 19 -18.71 -7.97 -29.50
C LEU A 19 -19.32 -6.71 -30.16
N ALA A 20 -20.59 -6.75 -30.60
CA ALA A 20 -21.29 -5.59 -31.13
C ALA A 20 -21.48 -4.52 -30.04
N ALA A 21 -21.79 -4.92 -28.81
CA ALA A 21 -21.87 -4.03 -27.67
C ALA A 21 -20.52 -3.37 -27.36
N TRP A 22 -19.42 -4.11 -27.43
CA TRP A 22 -18.06 -3.56 -27.25
C TRP A 22 -17.69 -2.54 -28.32
N ARG A 23 -18.17 -2.69 -29.56
CA ARG A 23 -17.96 -1.71 -30.63
C ARG A 23 -18.84 -0.49 -30.50
N ALA A 24 -20.11 -0.67 -30.14
CA ALA A 24 -21.10 0.40 -30.08
C ALA A 24 -21.05 1.20 -28.75
N GLN A 25 -20.81 0.52 -27.65
CA GLN A 25 -20.81 1.08 -26.29
C GLN A 25 -19.64 0.54 -25.45
N PRO A 26 -18.38 0.84 -25.82
CA PRO A 26 -17.19 0.23 -25.22
C PRO A 26 -17.04 0.50 -23.74
N GLU A 27 -17.50 1.65 -23.24
CA GLU A 27 -17.47 1.97 -21.81
C GLU A 27 -18.44 1.08 -21.01
N ARG A 28 -19.66 0.91 -21.52
CA ARG A 28 -20.69 0.09 -20.87
C ARG A 28 -20.35 -1.40 -20.90
N ALA A 29 -19.82 -1.87 -22.02
CA ALA A 29 -19.33 -3.24 -22.14
C ALA A 29 -18.17 -3.51 -21.18
N PHE A 30 -17.26 -2.55 -21.04
CA PHE A 30 -16.17 -2.62 -20.08
C PHE A 30 -16.66 -2.63 -18.61
N ASP A 31 -17.72 -1.90 -18.28
CA ASP A 31 -18.34 -1.94 -16.95
C ASP A 31 -18.94 -3.32 -16.66
N GLY A 32 -19.60 -3.94 -17.63
CA GLY A 32 -20.06 -5.32 -17.55
C GLY A 32 -18.92 -6.30 -17.31
N TRP A 33 -17.82 -6.15 -18.06
CA TRP A 33 -16.62 -6.94 -17.89
C TRP A 33 -15.98 -6.79 -16.52
N LEU A 34 -15.91 -5.56 -15.96
CA LEU A 34 -15.42 -5.33 -14.61
C LEU A 34 -16.28 -6.03 -13.55
N ALA A 35 -17.60 -5.98 -13.73
CA ALA A 35 -18.56 -6.61 -12.82
C ALA A 35 -18.45 -8.16 -12.87
N SER A 36 -18.35 -8.74 -14.08
CA SER A 36 -18.26 -10.20 -14.27
C SER A 36 -16.96 -10.79 -13.73
N HIS A 37 -15.88 -10.00 -13.68
CA HIS A 37 -14.58 -10.45 -13.17
C HIS A 37 -14.36 -10.23 -11.67
N GLY A 38 -15.35 -9.70 -10.95
CA GLY A 38 -15.30 -9.55 -9.50
C GLY A 38 -14.14 -8.68 -8.97
N PHE A 39 -13.71 -7.69 -9.73
CA PHE A 39 -12.67 -6.77 -9.29
C PHE A 39 -13.11 -5.98 -8.04
N ARG A 40 -12.17 -5.74 -7.12
CA ARG A 40 -12.42 -4.86 -5.98
C ARG A 40 -12.81 -3.46 -6.47
N HIS A 41 -13.70 -2.81 -5.74
CA HIS A 41 -14.19 -1.47 -6.08
C HIS A 41 -13.07 -0.50 -6.45
N GLY A 42 -12.02 -0.38 -5.62
CA GLY A 42 -10.87 0.50 -5.91
C GLY A 42 -10.12 0.13 -7.20
N THR A 43 -9.97 -1.16 -7.51
CA THR A 43 -9.37 -1.63 -8.76
C THR A 43 -10.26 -1.31 -9.96
N ALA A 44 -11.59 -1.53 -9.83
CA ALA A 44 -12.55 -1.23 -10.88
C ALA A 44 -12.58 0.26 -11.21
N VAL A 45 -12.54 1.15 -10.20
CA VAL A 45 -12.45 2.61 -10.40
C VAL A 45 -11.19 2.99 -11.19
N VAL A 46 -10.02 2.44 -10.82
CA VAL A 46 -8.76 2.72 -11.55
C VAL A 46 -8.82 2.19 -12.97
N TYR A 47 -9.29 0.96 -13.17
CA TYR A 47 -9.39 0.36 -14.51
C TYR A 47 -10.38 1.11 -15.41
N ARG A 48 -11.50 1.57 -14.87
CA ARG A 48 -12.46 2.43 -15.60
C ARG A 48 -11.82 3.74 -16.05
N ALA A 49 -11.06 4.39 -15.17
CA ALA A 49 -10.34 5.62 -15.53
C ALA A 49 -9.28 5.37 -16.62
N MET A 50 -8.54 4.25 -16.53
CA MET A 50 -7.55 3.86 -17.52
C MET A 50 -8.19 3.57 -18.89
N TRP A 51 -9.28 2.81 -18.91
CA TRP A 51 -10.01 2.47 -20.14
C TRP A 51 -10.62 3.71 -20.80
N GLY A 52 -11.27 4.58 -20.03
CA GLY A 52 -11.82 5.84 -20.53
C GLY A 52 -10.75 6.77 -21.11
N LYS A 53 -9.52 6.75 -20.57
CA LYS A 53 -8.40 7.51 -21.11
C LYS A 53 -7.96 6.97 -22.49
N LEU A 54 -7.88 5.66 -22.64
CA LEU A 54 -7.59 5.01 -23.92
C LEU A 54 -8.67 5.31 -24.97
N LEU A 55 -9.95 5.24 -24.59
CA LEU A 55 -11.05 5.53 -25.52
C LEU A 55 -11.04 6.98 -25.99
N ARG A 56 -10.77 7.95 -25.12
CA ARG A 56 -10.64 9.37 -25.50
C ARG A 56 -9.50 9.57 -26.48
N TRP A 57 -8.31 9.05 -26.18
CA TRP A 57 -7.14 9.12 -27.03
C TRP A 57 -7.43 8.54 -28.42
N SER A 58 -8.10 7.40 -28.47
CA SER A 58 -8.54 6.71 -29.68
C SER A 58 -9.54 7.56 -30.49
N GLY A 59 -10.55 8.13 -29.83
CA GLY A 59 -11.56 8.98 -30.45
C GLY A 59 -10.95 10.25 -31.05
N GLU A 60 -10.02 10.90 -30.37
CA GLU A 60 -9.29 12.09 -30.86
C GLU A 60 -8.51 11.80 -32.15
N ARG A 61 -8.15 10.55 -32.42
CA ARG A 61 -7.40 10.09 -33.61
C ARG A 61 -8.26 9.39 -34.65
N GLY A 62 -9.57 9.34 -34.44
CA GLY A 62 -10.49 8.66 -35.35
C GLY A 62 -10.29 7.14 -35.42
N VAL A 63 -9.64 6.55 -34.43
CA VAL A 63 -9.43 5.09 -34.34
C VAL A 63 -10.64 4.46 -33.67
N ALA A 64 -11.32 3.57 -34.38
CA ALA A 64 -12.46 2.87 -33.80
C ALA A 64 -12.08 2.02 -32.59
N PRO A 65 -12.92 1.94 -31.56
CA PRO A 65 -12.71 1.02 -30.45
C PRO A 65 -12.51 -0.42 -30.95
N LEU A 66 -11.55 -1.13 -30.36
CA LEU A 66 -11.15 -2.50 -30.70
C LEU A 66 -10.42 -2.69 -32.04
N ALA A 67 -10.24 -1.63 -32.85
CA ALA A 67 -9.45 -1.68 -34.09
C ALA A 67 -7.97 -1.27 -33.87
N TRP A 68 -7.52 -1.22 -32.62
CA TRP A 68 -6.15 -0.79 -32.30
C TRP A 68 -5.10 -1.81 -32.77
N SER A 69 -4.06 -1.29 -33.40
CA SER A 69 -2.84 -2.05 -33.68
C SER A 69 -1.88 -2.04 -32.51
N ALA A 70 -0.87 -2.91 -32.53
CA ALA A 70 0.22 -2.90 -31.54
C ALA A 70 0.98 -1.57 -31.52
N GLU A 71 1.18 -0.96 -32.69
CA GLU A 71 1.84 0.34 -32.84
C GLU A 71 1.02 1.47 -32.19
N GLN A 72 -0.32 1.45 -32.37
CA GLN A 72 -1.21 2.44 -31.75
C GLN A 72 -1.23 2.29 -30.23
N ILE A 73 -1.20 1.08 -29.70
CA ILE A 73 -1.05 0.87 -28.23
C ILE A 73 0.31 1.38 -27.75
N GLY A 74 1.38 1.13 -28.50
CA GLY A 74 2.70 1.69 -28.22
C GLY A 74 2.69 3.21 -28.19
N ALA A 75 2.17 3.86 -29.22
CA ALA A 75 2.04 5.32 -29.32
C ALA A 75 1.20 5.90 -28.17
N PHE A 76 0.06 5.27 -27.84
CA PHE A 76 -0.72 5.67 -26.66
C PHE A 76 0.11 5.66 -25.38
N LEU A 77 0.86 4.58 -25.14
CA LEU A 77 1.66 4.44 -23.92
C LEU A 77 2.82 5.46 -23.88
N ASP A 78 3.42 5.78 -25.03
CA ASP A 78 4.53 6.72 -25.12
C ASP A 78 4.08 8.16 -24.88
N GLU A 79 2.94 8.54 -25.40
CA GLU A 79 2.38 9.90 -25.24
C GLU A 79 1.87 10.20 -23.82
N GLN A 80 1.69 9.19 -22.97
CA GLN A 80 1.07 9.39 -21.65
C GLN A 80 2.01 9.85 -20.56
N ASP A 81 3.31 10.04 -20.81
CA ASP A 81 4.31 10.39 -19.78
C ASP A 81 4.17 9.54 -18.50
N LEU A 82 4.03 8.25 -18.67
CA LEU A 82 3.80 7.31 -17.59
C LEU A 82 5.11 6.67 -17.13
N HIS A 83 5.28 6.55 -15.83
CA HIS A 83 6.31 5.67 -15.28
C HIS A 83 6.14 4.24 -15.79
N LYS A 84 7.25 3.50 -15.91
CA LYS A 84 7.33 2.14 -16.47
C LYS A 84 6.24 1.19 -15.94
N HIS A 85 6.03 1.15 -14.63
CA HIS A 85 5.02 0.28 -14.02
C HIS A 85 3.57 0.67 -14.35
N HIS A 86 3.28 1.96 -14.62
CA HIS A 86 1.95 2.40 -15.07
C HIS A 86 1.72 2.02 -16.53
N ARG A 87 2.74 2.14 -17.38
CA ARG A 87 2.70 1.66 -18.78
C ARG A 87 2.39 0.17 -18.81
N TYR A 88 3.11 -0.63 -18.01
CA TYR A 88 2.85 -2.06 -17.87
C TYR A 88 1.42 -2.37 -17.42
N ARG A 89 0.89 -1.62 -16.43
CA ARG A 89 -0.51 -1.80 -15.99
C ARG A 89 -1.52 -1.52 -17.08
N TYR A 90 -1.31 -0.49 -17.92
CA TYR A 90 -2.14 -0.22 -19.07
C TYR A 90 -2.07 -1.36 -20.08
N ALA A 91 -0.88 -1.76 -20.49
CA ALA A 91 -0.68 -2.86 -21.41
C ALA A 91 -1.36 -4.16 -20.91
N ARG A 92 -1.21 -4.49 -19.64
CA ARG A 92 -1.88 -5.66 -19.02
C ARG A 92 -3.39 -5.53 -18.96
N LEU A 93 -3.93 -4.34 -18.73
CA LEU A 93 -5.37 -4.13 -18.75
C LEU A 93 -5.92 -4.38 -20.16
N ILE A 94 -5.31 -3.77 -21.17
CA ILE A 94 -5.71 -3.92 -22.57
C ILE A 94 -5.58 -5.39 -22.98
N GLU A 95 -4.46 -6.04 -22.66
CA GLU A 95 -4.25 -7.46 -22.96
C GLU A 95 -5.37 -8.35 -22.37
N ARG A 96 -5.77 -8.11 -21.11
CA ARG A 96 -6.84 -8.87 -20.44
C ARG A 96 -8.20 -8.66 -21.12
N VAL A 97 -8.50 -7.43 -21.51
CA VAL A 97 -9.75 -7.14 -22.25
C VAL A 97 -9.75 -7.85 -23.59
N PHE A 98 -8.66 -7.74 -24.35
CA PHE A 98 -8.58 -8.44 -25.65
C PHE A 98 -8.52 -9.96 -25.52
N HIS A 99 -7.96 -10.48 -24.45
CA HIS A 99 -8.07 -11.91 -24.15
C HIS A 99 -9.52 -12.35 -23.89
N HIS A 100 -10.33 -11.50 -23.24
CA HIS A 100 -11.77 -11.77 -23.11
C HIS A 100 -12.47 -11.69 -24.46
N LEU A 101 -12.19 -10.66 -25.24
CA LEU A 101 -12.79 -10.45 -26.56
C LEU A 101 -12.44 -11.56 -27.56
N SER A 102 -11.22 -12.11 -27.51
CA SER A 102 -10.81 -13.24 -28.37
C SER A 102 -11.58 -14.52 -28.10
N ARG A 103 -12.19 -14.65 -26.92
CA ARG A 103 -13.12 -15.76 -26.61
C ARG A 103 -14.54 -15.54 -27.16
N LEU A 104 -14.88 -14.30 -27.50
CA LEU A 104 -16.16 -13.95 -28.13
C LEU A 104 -16.08 -14.05 -29.65
N GLN A 105 -14.90 -13.86 -30.21
CA GLN A 105 -14.66 -13.98 -31.67
C GLN A 105 -13.30 -14.63 -31.92
N ASP A 106 -13.29 -15.77 -32.54
CA ASP A 106 -12.07 -16.45 -32.96
C ASP A 106 -11.26 -15.61 -33.94
N GLY A 107 -9.92 -15.62 -33.75
CA GLY A 107 -9.00 -14.90 -34.61
C GLY A 107 -8.83 -13.40 -34.31
N LEU A 108 -9.48 -12.87 -33.27
CA LEU A 108 -9.23 -11.50 -32.86
C LEU A 108 -7.81 -11.36 -32.29
N HIS A 109 -6.98 -10.59 -32.99
CA HIS A 109 -5.60 -10.34 -32.55
C HIS A 109 -5.56 -9.43 -31.31
N ASN A 110 -4.70 -9.79 -30.35
CA ASN A 110 -4.50 -8.98 -29.14
C ASN A 110 -3.36 -7.97 -29.36
N PRO A 111 -3.65 -6.68 -29.55
CA PRO A 111 -2.65 -5.66 -29.88
C PRO A 111 -1.70 -5.35 -28.72
N ALA A 112 -2.07 -5.66 -27.50
CA ALA A 112 -1.25 -5.38 -26.32
C ALA A 112 -0.27 -6.50 -25.98
N SER A 113 -0.37 -7.68 -26.55
CA SER A 113 0.48 -8.82 -26.23
C SER A 113 1.97 -8.55 -26.50
N GLN A 114 2.29 -7.80 -27.55
CA GLN A 114 3.67 -7.42 -27.87
C GLN A 114 4.20 -6.40 -26.85
N ALA A 115 3.42 -5.37 -26.50
CA ALA A 115 3.79 -4.38 -25.51
C ALA A 115 4.03 -5.01 -24.13
N VAL A 116 3.17 -5.96 -23.71
CA VAL A 116 3.36 -6.71 -22.47
C VAL A 116 4.65 -7.52 -22.50
N ARG A 117 4.94 -8.22 -23.60
CA ARG A 117 6.16 -9.01 -23.73
C ARG A 117 7.41 -8.14 -23.72
N ALA A 118 7.39 -7.00 -24.40
CA ALA A 118 8.49 -6.05 -24.38
C ALA A 118 8.79 -5.58 -22.95
N HIS A 119 7.76 -5.17 -22.19
CA HIS A 119 7.91 -4.79 -20.81
C HIS A 119 8.38 -5.90 -19.86
N LEU A 120 7.98 -7.14 -20.12
CA LEU A 120 8.49 -8.31 -19.39
C LEU A 120 9.96 -8.60 -19.73
N ALA A 121 10.35 -8.42 -20.99
CA ALA A 121 11.72 -8.62 -21.45
C ALA A 121 12.68 -7.52 -20.96
N GLU A 122 12.21 -6.30 -20.86
CA GLU A 122 12.93 -5.17 -20.24
C GLU A 122 13.03 -5.26 -18.70
N GLY A 123 12.31 -6.17 -18.14
CA GLY A 123 12.55 -6.96 -16.93
C GLY A 123 12.45 -6.30 -15.61
N GLU A 124 12.24 -5.06 -15.38
CA GLU A 124 12.38 -4.61 -13.99
C GLU A 124 11.29 -3.63 -13.55
N ASN A 125 10.42 -4.15 -12.67
CA ASN A 125 9.85 -3.30 -11.63
C ASN A 125 10.99 -2.66 -10.85
N ASP A 126 10.84 -1.40 -10.42
CA ASP A 126 11.80 -0.80 -9.50
C ASP A 126 12.13 -1.77 -8.37
N PRO A 127 13.41 -1.94 -8.02
CA PRO A 127 13.79 -2.88 -6.98
C PRO A 127 13.01 -2.60 -5.68
N THR A 128 12.64 -3.65 -4.98
CA THR A 128 12.00 -3.49 -3.67
C THR A 128 12.95 -2.74 -2.75
N ALA A 129 12.52 -1.56 -2.28
CA ALA A 129 13.32 -0.69 -1.43
C ALA A 129 13.13 -1.02 0.05
N PHE A 130 14.24 -0.94 0.80
CA PHE A 130 14.30 -1.04 2.25
C PHE A 130 15.04 0.18 2.81
N LEU A 131 14.93 0.43 4.09
CA LEU A 131 15.83 1.36 4.77
C LEU A 131 17.18 0.68 4.99
N LEU A 132 18.28 1.42 4.80
CA LEU A 132 19.58 0.99 5.26
C LEU A 132 19.58 0.82 6.79
N PRO A 133 20.41 -0.06 7.39
CA PRO A 133 20.46 -0.20 8.83
C PRO A 133 20.69 1.12 9.56
N ALA A 134 21.58 1.96 9.09
CA ALA A 134 21.80 3.28 9.68
C ALA A 134 20.55 4.19 9.59
N GLU A 135 19.87 4.19 8.43
CA GLU A 135 18.61 4.93 8.25
C GLU A 135 17.51 4.41 9.17
N ARG A 136 17.37 3.10 9.25
CA ARG A 136 16.42 2.41 10.14
C ARG A 136 16.67 2.81 11.59
N ASP A 137 17.92 2.75 12.03
CA ASP A 137 18.31 3.06 13.41
C ASP A 137 18.06 4.55 13.75
N ILE A 138 18.29 5.45 12.79
CA ILE A 138 17.90 6.87 12.91
C ILE A 138 16.38 7.01 13.05
N VAL A 139 15.58 6.31 12.23
CA VAL A 139 14.11 6.37 12.35
C VAL A 139 13.66 5.82 13.70
N ILE A 140 14.21 4.70 14.18
CA ILE A 140 13.90 4.12 15.49
C ILE A 140 14.25 5.10 16.60
N ALA A 141 15.44 5.68 16.57
CA ALA A 141 15.85 6.69 17.55
C ALA A 141 14.91 7.91 17.53
N ARG A 142 14.50 8.35 16.34
CA ARG A 142 13.59 9.47 16.16
C ARG A 142 12.18 9.21 16.71
N VAL A 143 11.64 7.99 16.55
CA VAL A 143 10.32 7.63 17.11
C VAL A 143 10.34 7.41 18.63
N LEU A 144 11.49 7.05 19.19
CA LEU A 144 11.69 6.91 20.63
C LEU A 144 12.05 8.22 21.32
N ALA A 145 12.56 9.21 20.59
CA ALA A 145 12.93 10.49 21.16
C ALA A 145 11.71 11.23 21.70
N PRO A 146 11.79 11.80 22.91
CA PRO A 146 10.76 12.71 23.39
C PRO A 146 10.60 13.86 22.41
N ALA A 147 9.36 14.32 22.21
CA ALA A 147 9.11 15.47 21.35
C ALA A 147 9.89 16.68 21.90
N PRO A 148 10.81 17.32 21.14
CA PRO A 148 11.47 18.51 21.62
C PRO A 148 10.43 19.59 21.88
N PRO A 149 10.52 20.31 23.00
CA PRO A 149 9.69 21.48 23.26
C PRO A 149 9.95 22.51 22.15
N ARG A 150 8.90 23.00 21.49
CA ARG A 150 9.06 24.15 20.59
C ARG A 150 9.10 25.44 21.40
N ALA A 151 9.86 26.41 20.90
CA ALA A 151 10.04 27.73 21.54
C ALA A 151 8.73 28.51 21.79
N ASN A 152 7.60 28.09 21.21
CA ASN A 152 6.28 28.73 21.34
C ASN A 152 5.29 27.97 22.24
N ASP A 153 5.65 26.83 22.83
CA ASP A 153 4.73 26.07 23.68
C ASP A 153 4.44 26.74 25.05
N GLY A 154 5.03 27.90 25.30
CA GLY A 154 4.94 28.62 26.58
C GLY A 154 4.03 29.85 26.64
N GLN A 155 3.36 30.24 25.54
CA GLN A 155 2.59 31.49 25.49
C GLN A 155 1.06 31.38 25.58
N ASP A 156 0.51 30.19 25.37
CA ASP A 156 -0.92 30.00 25.64
C ASP A 156 -1.08 29.39 27.04
N GLY A 157 -1.74 30.12 27.93
CA GLY A 157 -2.07 29.68 29.29
C GLY A 157 -2.99 28.45 29.27
N GLN A 158 -2.43 27.30 28.97
CA GLN A 158 -3.14 26.04 28.87
C GLN A 158 -3.14 25.34 30.22
N ASP A 159 -4.29 24.78 30.55
CA ASP A 159 -4.47 23.86 31.66
C ASP A 159 -3.33 22.84 31.70
N ALA A 160 -2.67 22.67 32.82
CA ALA A 160 -1.47 21.85 33.02
C ALA A 160 -1.70 20.34 32.84
N GLY A 161 -2.32 19.92 31.76
CA GLY A 161 -2.64 18.50 31.47
C GLY A 161 -3.03 18.18 30.05
N MET A 162 -3.47 19.13 29.23
CA MET A 162 -3.89 18.86 27.86
C MET A 162 -2.78 19.07 26.82
N PRO A 163 -2.52 18.12 25.92
CA PRO A 163 -1.53 18.30 24.88
C PRO A 163 -1.98 19.37 23.88
N SER A 164 -1.05 20.23 23.43
CA SER A 164 -1.34 21.20 22.37
C SER A 164 -1.71 20.48 21.06
N PRO A 165 -2.46 21.11 20.13
CA PRO A 165 -2.80 20.52 18.85
C PRO A 165 -1.58 20.07 18.04
N THR A 166 -0.45 20.74 18.21
CA THR A 166 0.83 20.39 17.57
C THR A 166 1.45 19.15 18.20
N GLN A 167 1.49 19.08 19.53
CA GLN A 167 1.98 17.92 20.29
C GLN A 167 1.14 16.67 19.98
N TRP A 168 -0.19 16.82 19.96
CA TRP A 168 -1.12 15.75 19.61
C TRP A 168 -0.84 15.18 18.21
N LYS A 169 -0.75 16.03 17.17
CA LYS A 169 -0.46 15.61 15.80
C LYS A 169 0.91 14.93 15.71
N ARG A 170 1.91 15.47 16.37
CA ARG A 170 3.27 14.92 16.34
C ARG A 170 3.33 13.56 17.02
N ALA A 171 2.74 13.38 18.19
CA ALA A 171 2.68 12.10 18.88
C ALA A 171 1.98 11.04 18.03
N ARG A 172 0.84 11.41 17.40
CA ARG A 172 0.13 10.54 16.47
C ARG A 172 1.02 10.14 15.28
N ASP A 173 1.66 11.09 14.63
CA ASP A 173 2.45 10.85 13.42
C ASP A 173 3.71 10.01 13.73
N THR A 174 4.33 10.23 14.87
CA THR A 174 5.44 9.43 15.39
C THR A 174 5.03 7.99 15.62
N ALA A 175 3.92 7.74 16.33
CA ALA A 175 3.42 6.40 16.58
C ALA A 175 2.94 5.71 15.27
N LEU A 176 2.36 6.46 14.34
CA LEU A 176 1.98 5.94 13.03
C LEU A 176 3.20 5.40 12.26
N VAL A 177 4.30 6.16 12.20
CA VAL A 177 5.56 5.69 11.57
C VAL A 177 6.14 4.51 12.33
N ALA A 178 6.11 4.54 13.67
CA ALA A 178 6.58 3.44 14.50
C ALA A 178 5.85 2.13 14.21
N VAL A 179 4.51 2.12 14.08
CA VAL A 179 3.76 0.88 13.78
C VAL A 179 3.88 0.45 12.34
N LEU A 180 4.08 1.37 11.39
CA LEU A 180 4.39 1.00 10.00
C LEU A 180 5.74 0.27 9.91
N LEU A 181 6.74 0.72 10.67
CA LEU A 181 8.07 0.11 10.72
C LEU A 181 8.11 -1.11 11.64
N GLY A 182 7.44 -1.08 12.79
CA GLY A 182 7.59 -2.10 13.83
C GLY A 182 6.45 -3.11 13.94
N ALA A 183 5.35 -2.93 13.19
CA ALA A 183 4.31 -3.95 13.02
C ALA A 183 4.02 -4.24 11.55
N GLY A 184 4.66 -3.50 10.65
CA GLY A 184 4.58 -3.71 9.21
C GLY A 184 3.18 -3.51 8.64
N LEU A 185 2.38 -2.58 9.15
CA LEU A 185 1.03 -2.34 8.67
C LEU A 185 1.02 -1.81 7.23
N LYS A 186 0.00 -2.19 6.47
CA LYS A 186 -0.36 -1.51 5.22
C LYS A 186 -1.02 -0.16 5.54
N VAL A 187 -0.94 0.79 4.60
CA VAL A 187 -1.57 2.12 4.75
C VAL A 187 -3.05 2.01 5.13
N GLY A 188 -3.80 1.11 4.49
CA GLY A 188 -5.21 0.89 4.81
C GLY A 188 -5.41 0.31 6.21
N GLU A 189 -4.57 -0.64 6.62
CA GLU A 189 -4.61 -1.24 7.95
C GLU A 189 -4.31 -0.21 9.04
N ALA A 190 -3.29 0.63 8.83
CA ALA A 190 -2.94 1.71 9.77
C ALA A 190 -4.04 2.79 9.87
N ARG A 191 -4.64 3.15 8.73
CA ARG A 191 -5.73 4.13 8.68
C ARG A 191 -6.97 3.66 9.42
N ASP A 192 -7.32 2.38 9.26
CA ASP A 192 -8.56 1.79 9.75
C ASP A 192 -8.36 1.06 11.11
N LEU A 193 -7.15 1.14 11.70
CA LEU A 193 -6.80 0.51 12.97
C LEU A 193 -7.67 1.06 14.11
N ARG A 194 -8.30 0.16 14.85
CA ARG A 194 -9.17 0.50 15.99
C ARG A 194 -8.50 0.16 17.31
N ALA A 195 -8.83 0.89 18.38
CA ALA A 195 -8.28 0.68 19.70
C ALA A 195 -8.47 -0.76 20.21
N GLN A 196 -9.63 -1.36 19.96
CA GLN A 196 -9.92 -2.76 20.30
C GLN A 196 -9.08 -3.80 19.55
N SER A 197 -8.41 -3.40 18.48
CA SER A 197 -7.49 -4.26 17.73
C SER A 197 -6.11 -4.37 18.37
N ILE A 198 -5.81 -3.55 19.36
CA ILE A 198 -4.54 -3.56 20.09
C ILE A 198 -4.65 -4.56 21.23
N ALA A 199 -3.71 -5.50 21.33
CA ALA A 199 -3.63 -6.36 22.50
C ALA A 199 -3.38 -5.53 23.77
N PRO A 200 -3.85 -5.97 24.96
CA PRO A 200 -3.76 -5.16 26.20
C PRO A 200 -2.33 -4.69 26.55
N ASP A 201 -1.34 -5.49 26.20
CA ASP A 201 0.07 -5.21 26.39
C ASP A 201 0.73 -4.51 25.20
N ALA A 202 -0.04 -4.21 24.15
CA ALA A 202 0.39 -3.67 22.85
C ALA A 202 1.49 -4.47 22.13
N ARG A 203 1.64 -5.76 22.46
CA ARG A 203 2.63 -6.66 21.79
C ARG A 203 2.16 -7.16 20.44
N ALA A 204 0.86 -7.10 20.19
CA ALA A 204 0.27 -7.56 18.94
C ALA A 204 -0.91 -6.67 18.50
N LEU A 205 -1.13 -6.62 17.20
CA LEU A 205 -2.28 -5.99 16.58
C LEU A 205 -3.13 -7.05 15.89
N ARG A 206 -4.41 -7.13 16.26
CA ARG A 206 -5.38 -8.03 15.62
C ARG A 206 -5.98 -7.35 14.42
N LEU A 207 -5.69 -7.88 13.25
CA LEU A 207 -6.04 -7.28 11.97
C LEU A 207 -6.86 -8.25 11.14
N VAL A 208 -7.60 -7.69 10.19
CA VAL A 208 -8.38 -8.47 9.23
C VAL A 208 -7.87 -8.18 7.82
N ARG A 209 -7.57 -9.23 7.09
CA ARG A 209 -7.13 -9.12 5.69
C ARG A 209 -8.28 -8.63 4.81
N ALA A 210 -8.02 -7.55 4.09
CA ALA A 210 -9.03 -6.95 3.20
C ALA A 210 -9.41 -7.84 2.00
N ASP A 211 -8.60 -8.87 1.65
CA ASP A 211 -8.84 -9.73 0.49
C ASP A 211 -9.79 -10.90 0.76
N ASN A 212 -9.79 -11.45 1.97
CA ASN A 212 -10.56 -12.66 2.29
C ASN A 212 -11.20 -12.65 3.68
N GLY A 213 -11.11 -11.53 4.41
CA GLY A 213 -11.70 -11.40 5.73
C GLY A 213 -11.01 -12.22 6.84
N ARG A 214 -9.90 -12.95 6.56
CA ARG A 214 -9.20 -13.71 7.60
C ARG A 214 -8.52 -12.79 8.59
N ALA A 215 -8.72 -13.05 9.87
CA ALA A 215 -7.97 -12.42 10.93
C ALA A 215 -6.51 -12.91 10.95
N TYR A 216 -5.61 -12.02 11.35
CA TYR A 216 -4.22 -12.35 11.66
C TYR A 216 -3.71 -11.43 12.76
N GLU A 217 -2.65 -11.85 13.40
CA GLU A 217 -1.96 -11.09 14.45
C GLU A 217 -0.62 -10.60 13.94
N ALA A 218 -0.40 -9.27 13.95
CA ALA A 218 0.88 -8.66 13.62
C ALA A 218 1.62 -8.38 14.94
N PRO A 219 2.80 -8.99 15.18
CA PRO A 219 3.61 -8.70 16.35
C PRO A 219 4.18 -7.27 16.25
N VAL A 220 4.33 -6.61 17.40
CA VAL A 220 4.80 -5.23 17.48
C VAL A 220 6.18 -5.21 18.13
N PHE A 221 7.19 -4.74 17.41
CA PHE A 221 8.55 -4.56 17.97
C PHE A 221 8.55 -3.59 19.15
N ALA A 222 9.46 -3.79 20.10
CA ALA A 222 9.50 -3.04 21.37
C ALA A 222 9.52 -1.52 21.20
N PHE A 223 10.29 -1.01 20.23
CA PHE A 223 10.33 0.43 19.93
C PHE A 223 8.97 0.98 19.46
N ALA A 224 8.26 0.23 18.64
CA ALA A 224 6.96 0.63 18.14
C ALA A 224 5.88 0.54 19.21
N ARG A 225 5.98 -0.47 20.09
CA ARG A 225 5.13 -0.60 21.28
C ARG A 225 5.25 0.62 22.19
N ALA A 226 6.47 1.04 22.50
CA ALA A 226 6.71 2.22 23.35
C ALA A 226 6.08 3.49 22.73
N ALA A 227 6.31 3.73 21.46
CA ALA A 227 5.72 4.87 20.74
C ALA A 227 4.19 4.79 20.66
N LEU A 228 3.63 3.60 20.46
CA LEU A 228 2.18 3.38 20.42
C LEU A 228 1.54 3.67 21.79
N LEU A 229 2.12 3.15 22.87
CA LEU A 229 1.62 3.40 24.24
C LEU A 229 1.72 4.89 24.62
N ALA A 230 2.82 5.56 24.29
CA ALA A 230 2.97 7.00 24.49
C ALA A 230 1.87 7.79 23.73
N TRP A 231 1.59 7.41 22.48
CA TRP A 231 0.51 8.02 21.72
C TRP A 231 -0.87 7.77 22.35
N LEU A 232 -1.16 6.54 22.80
CA LEU A 232 -2.45 6.22 23.42
C LEU A 232 -2.68 7.03 24.69
N ALA A 233 -1.63 7.31 25.45
CA ALA A 233 -1.70 8.21 26.60
C ALA A 233 -2.04 9.66 26.19
N VAL A 234 -1.38 10.18 25.15
CA VAL A 234 -1.67 11.54 24.60
C VAL A 234 -3.10 11.58 24.04
N ARG A 235 -3.53 10.52 23.34
CA ARG A 235 -4.88 10.39 22.80
C ARG A 235 -5.94 10.44 23.89
N ALA A 236 -5.69 9.75 25.01
CA ALA A 236 -6.60 9.75 26.17
C ALA A 236 -6.62 11.12 26.87
N ALA A 237 -5.47 11.73 27.09
CA ALA A 237 -5.36 13.07 27.71
C ALA A 237 -6.06 14.17 26.89
N ALA A 238 -6.17 13.99 25.57
CA ALA A 238 -6.84 14.93 24.67
C ALA A 238 -8.33 14.58 24.43
N ASP A 239 -8.93 13.66 25.17
CA ASP A 239 -10.31 13.19 24.99
C ASP A 239 -10.66 12.89 23.53
N THR A 240 -9.74 12.27 22.80
CA THR A 240 -9.90 12.00 21.36
C THR A 240 -11.05 11.05 21.12
N LEU A 241 -12.04 11.50 20.35
CA LEU A 241 -13.27 10.76 20.09
C LEU A 241 -13.08 9.60 19.10
N GLY A 242 -14.01 8.64 19.17
CA GLY A 242 -14.11 7.51 18.25
C GLY A 242 -13.08 6.42 18.52
N GLU A 243 -13.17 5.35 17.70
CA GLU A 243 -12.40 4.12 17.91
C GLU A 243 -11.08 4.06 17.14
N LEU A 244 -10.86 4.99 16.20
CA LEU A 244 -9.65 4.99 15.38
C LEU A 244 -8.42 5.29 16.22
N VAL A 245 -7.37 4.50 16.04
CA VAL A 245 -6.09 4.73 16.71
C VAL A 245 -5.41 5.99 16.17
N PHE A 246 -5.45 6.20 14.86
CA PHE A 246 -4.81 7.34 14.19
C PHE A 246 -5.83 8.25 13.47
N PRO A 247 -6.69 8.96 14.17
CA PRO A 247 -7.64 9.87 13.54
C PRO A 247 -6.94 11.12 12.98
N ALA A 248 -7.58 11.83 12.05
CA ALA A 248 -7.07 13.09 11.50
C ALA A 248 -7.14 14.25 12.48
N THR A 249 -8.14 14.22 13.37
CA THR A 249 -8.43 15.25 14.37
C THR A 249 -8.87 14.62 15.69
N PRO A 250 -8.79 15.33 16.82
CA PRO A 250 -9.34 14.84 18.08
C PRO A 250 -10.83 14.47 18.01
N ALA A 251 -11.60 15.04 17.09
CA ALA A 251 -12.99 14.68 16.84
C ALA A 251 -13.18 13.31 16.15
N GLY A 252 -12.15 12.49 16.00
CA GLY A 252 -12.24 11.12 15.50
C GLY A 252 -12.37 10.98 13.98
N ARG A 253 -12.18 12.04 13.19
CA ARG A 253 -12.28 11.95 11.70
C ARG A 253 -11.22 11.03 11.13
N PRO A 254 -11.56 10.17 10.13
CA PRO A 254 -10.60 9.29 9.48
C PRO A 254 -9.48 10.05 8.79
N LEU A 255 -8.25 9.52 8.86
CA LEU A 255 -7.11 10.05 8.12
C LEU A 255 -7.19 9.65 6.65
N HIS A 256 -7.03 10.61 5.75
CA HIS A 256 -6.99 10.32 4.32
C HIS A 256 -5.67 9.62 3.96
N ALA A 257 -5.72 8.65 3.03
CA ALA A 257 -4.53 7.88 2.63
C ALA A 257 -3.36 8.77 2.16
N ALA A 258 -3.63 9.78 1.34
CA ALA A 258 -2.61 10.72 0.88
C ALA A 258 -1.97 11.51 2.04
N SER A 259 -2.77 11.86 3.07
CA SER A 259 -2.24 12.51 4.27
C SER A 259 -1.30 11.60 5.04
N LEU A 260 -1.57 10.28 5.09
CA LEU A 260 -0.70 9.31 5.74
C LEU A 260 0.65 9.23 5.01
N TYR A 261 0.66 9.15 3.68
CA TYR A 261 1.91 9.18 2.90
C TYR A 261 2.73 10.43 3.21
N ARG A 262 2.08 11.61 3.20
CA ARG A 262 2.75 12.88 3.50
C ARG A 262 3.32 12.93 4.93
N ARG A 263 2.63 12.35 5.93
CA ARG A 263 3.13 12.31 7.32
C ARG A 263 4.38 11.44 7.45
N VAL A 264 4.39 10.30 6.78
CA VAL A 264 5.58 9.44 6.72
C VAL A 264 6.74 10.18 6.05
N GLU A 265 6.50 10.84 4.91
CA GLU A 265 7.50 11.62 4.19
C GLU A 265 8.12 12.72 5.07
N ILE A 266 7.28 13.54 5.73
CA ILE A 266 7.74 14.60 6.62
C ILE A 266 8.62 14.05 7.74
N LEU A 267 8.24 12.96 8.40
CA LEU A 267 9.01 12.38 9.50
C LEU A 267 10.34 11.80 9.02
N LEU A 268 10.37 11.16 7.86
CA LEU A 268 11.61 10.64 7.25
C LEU A 268 12.55 11.77 6.80
N ASP A 269 11.99 12.87 6.31
CA ASP A 269 12.75 14.07 5.95
C ASP A 269 13.34 14.74 7.19
N GLU A 270 12.53 14.97 8.24
CA GLU A 270 13.00 15.47 9.55
C GLU A 270 14.06 14.58 10.19
N ALA A 271 14.06 13.29 9.89
CA ALA A 271 15.08 12.34 10.32
C ALA A 271 16.33 12.35 9.42
N GLY A 272 16.34 13.13 8.33
CA GLY A 272 17.47 13.20 7.39
C GLY A 272 17.61 11.95 6.50
N VAL A 273 16.62 11.05 6.51
CA VAL A 273 16.70 9.77 5.79
C VAL A 273 16.45 9.94 4.29
N LEU A 274 15.78 11.03 3.88
CA LEU A 274 15.51 11.28 2.46
C LEU A 274 16.69 11.91 1.73
N ALA A 275 17.64 12.53 2.45
CA ALA A 275 18.80 13.18 1.87
C ALA A 275 19.73 12.16 1.21
N GLY A 276 20.03 12.36 -0.07
CA GLY A 276 20.95 11.50 -0.83
C GLY A 276 20.40 10.13 -1.26
N ARG A 277 19.13 9.82 -0.97
CA ARG A 277 18.49 8.60 -1.48
C ARG A 277 18.10 8.76 -2.96
N SER A 278 18.46 7.76 -3.77
CA SER A 278 17.94 7.61 -5.14
C SER A 278 16.54 6.93 -5.14
N GLU A 279 16.27 6.10 -4.14
CA GLU A 279 15.01 5.35 -4.01
C GLU A 279 14.03 6.08 -3.08
N ARG A 280 12.75 6.09 -3.47
CA ARG A 280 11.71 6.72 -2.65
C ARG A 280 11.49 5.95 -1.34
N ALA A 281 11.63 6.63 -0.20
CA ALA A 281 11.15 6.10 1.08
C ALA A 281 9.65 6.39 1.27
N SER A 282 8.89 5.38 1.61
CA SER A 282 7.43 5.42 1.66
C SER A 282 6.90 4.49 2.77
N PRO A 283 5.60 4.52 3.09
CA PRO A 283 4.99 3.53 3.99
C PRO A 283 5.29 2.08 3.59
N GLN A 284 5.38 1.80 2.27
CA GLN A 284 5.74 0.47 1.80
C GLN A 284 7.21 0.13 2.12
N THR A 285 8.12 1.09 2.03
CA THR A 285 9.53 0.92 2.41
C THR A 285 9.66 0.59 3.90
N LEU A 286 8.89 1.27 4.77
CA LEU A 286 8.84 0.95 6.20
C LEU A 286 8.34 -0.47 6.45
N ARG A 287 7.26 -0.88 5.77
CA ARG A 287 6.74 -2.25 5.86
C ARG A 287 7.74 -3.29 5.35
N ASN A 288 8.42 -3.03 4.26
CA ASN A 288 9.47 -3.92 3.75
C ASN A 288 10.62 -4.03 4.77
N THR A 289 11.01 -2.93 5.40
CA THR A 289 12.03 -2.91 6.45
C THR A 289 11.57 -3.68 7.70
N CYS A 290 10.28 -3.64 8.05
CA CYS A 290 9.73 -4.52 9.09
C CYS A 290 9.93 -6.00 8.74
N CYS A 291 9.72 -6.39 7.48
CA CYS A 291 10.02 -7.77 7.05
C CYS A 291 11.50 -8.09 7.20
N ALA A 292 12.39 -7.16 6.84
CA ALA A 292 13.83 -7.30 7.02
C ALA A 292 14.21 -7.53 8.49
N LEU A 293 13.62 -6.75 9.40
CA LEU A 293 13.81 -6.94 10.84
C LEU A 293 13.42 -8.35 11.30
N HIS A 294 12.32 -8.89 10.81
CA HIS A 294 11.92 -10.26 11.10
C HIS A 294 12.91 -11.29 10.53
N PHE A 295 13.41 -11.08 9.30
CA PHE A 295 14.43 -11.95 8.72
C PHE A 295 15.75 -11.90 9.48
N GLU A 296 16.17 -10.71 9.91
CA GLU A 296 17.35 -10.51 10.75
C GLU A 296 17.20 -11.18 12.12
N ALA A 297 15.99 -11.23 12.67
CA ALA A 297 15.65 -11.96 13.88
C ALA A 297 15.51 -13.48 13.67
N GLY A 298 15.79 -14.00 12.48
CA GLY A 298 15.77 -15.43 12.18
C GLY A 298 14.41 -15.99 11.77
N ALA A 299 13.40 -15.16 11.56
CA ALA A 299 12.10 -15.64 11.10
C ALA A 299 12.17 -16.19 9.67
N SER A 300 11.51 -17.32 9.43
CA SER A 300 11.36 -17.88 8.10
C SER A 300 10.46 -17.03 7.20
N PRO A 301 10.60 -17.12 5.87
CA PRO A 301 9.70 -16.44 4.93
C PRO A 301 8.21 -16.74 5.15
N ALA A 302 7.89 -17.98 5.55
CA ALA A 302 6.52 -18.40 5.85
C ALA A 302 5.98 -17.69 7.11
N GLU A 303 6.77 -17.60 8.18
CA GLU A 303 6.39 -16.88 9.40
C GLU A 303 6.21 -15.38 9.12
N VAL A 304 7.10 -14.76 8.36
CA VAL A 304 6.95 -13.35 7.96
C VAL A 304 5.68 -13.13 7.16
N ALA A 305 5.36 -14.03 6.21
CA ALA A 305 4.12 -13.94 5.45
C ALA A 305 2.87 -14.03 6.35
N GLN A 306 2.90 -14.89 7.37
CA GLN A 306 1.80 -15.02 8.34
C GLN A 306 1.69 -13.79 9.25
N ARG A 307 2.79 -13.37 9.88
CA ARG A 307 2.86 -12.21 10.79
C ARG A 307 2.41 -10.90 10.14
N LEU A 308 2.71 -10.72 8.85
CA LEU A 308 2.32 -9.52 8.11
C LEU A 308 1.03 -9.68 7.28
N GLY A 309 0.28 -10.75 7.46
CA GLY A 309 -0.98 -11.00 6.77
C GLY A 309 -0.83 -10.95 5.25
N MET A 310 0.21 -11.57 4.68
CA MET A 310 0.40 -11.65 3.24
C MET A 310 -0.64 -12.58 2.62
N ARG A 311 -0.92 -12.39 1.33
CA ARG A 311 -1.94 -13.17 0.63
C ARG A 311 -1.60 -14.66 0.57
N ASP A 312 -0.34 -14.94 0.32
CA ASP A 312 0.21 -16.29 0.14
C ASP A 312 1.62 -16.35 0.76
N LEU A 313 2.07 -17.56 1.06
CA LEU A 313 3.40 -17.81 1.63
C LEU A 313 4.52 -17.46 0.62
N GLU A 314 4.25 -17.60 -0.66
CA GLU A 314 5.20 -17.26 -1.72
C GLU A 314 5.59 -15.77 -1.70
N SER A 315 4.68 -14.90 -1.26
CA SER A 315 4.98 -13.48 -1.04
C SER A 315 6.11 -13.27 -0.03
N GLY A 316 6.20 -14.12 0.99
CA GLY A 316 7.31 -14.11 1.95
C GLY A 316 8.65 -14.49 1.32
N TRP A 317 8.67 -15.53 0.47
CA TRP A 317 9.86 -15.97 -0.25
C TRP A 317 10.35 -14.91 -1.25
N ARG A 318 9.43 -14.31 -2.02
CA ARG A 318 9.77 -13.20 -2.94
C ARG A 318 10.37 -12.02 -2.20
N LEU A 319 9.83 -11.68 -1.03
CA LEU A 319 10.35 -10.57 -0.24
C LEU A 319 11.70 -10.91 0.40
N ARG A 320 11.94 -12.16 0.80
CA ARG A 320 13.25 -12.61 1.27
C ARG A 320 14.30 -12.49 0.15
N ALA A 321 14.00 -12.98 -1.04
CA ALA A 321 14.89 -12.85 -2.19
C ALA A 321 15.17 -11.37 -2.55
N ALA A 322 14.14 -10.51 -2.48
CA ALA A 322 14.30 -9.08 -2.69
C ALA A 322 15.18 -8.41 -1.63
N PHE A 323 15.08 -8.85 -0.37
CA PHE A 323 15.93 -8.36 0.72
C PHE A 323 17.39 -8.78 0.53
N GLU A 324 17.66 -10.03 0.18
CA GLU A 324 19.01 -10.52 -0.11
C GLU A 324 19.66 -9.79 -1.31
N ALA A 325 18.89 -9.60 -2.38
CA ALA A 325 19.33 -8.83 -3.54
C ALA A 325 19.61 -7.36 -3.17
N TRP A 326 18.78 -6.77 -2.29
CA TRP A 326 18.99 -5.41 -1.81
C TRP A 326 20.26 -5.31 -0.94
N GLN A 327 20.49 -6.25 -0.03
CA GLN A 327 21.72 -6.31 0.79
C GLN A 327 22.97 -6.39 -0.10
N ALA A 328 22.95 -7.24 -1.13
CA ALA A 328 24.07 -7.38 -2.06
C ALA A 328 24.37 -6.07 -2.81
N ARG A 329 23.34 -5.33 -3.26
CA ARG A 329 23.52 -4.03 -3.94
C ARG A 329 24.02 -2.93 -2.98
N SER A 330 23.60 -2.98 -1.73
CA SER A 330 23.95 -1.98 -0.71
C SER A 330 25.34 -2.21 -0.09
N GLY A 331 26.09 -3.20 -0.56
CA GLY A 331 27.41 -3.55 -0.02
C GLY A 331 27.37 -4.12 1.40
N GLN A 332 26.21 -4.58 1.85
CA GLN A 332 26.02 -5.17 3.17
C GLN A 332 26.33 -6.66 3.13
N PRO A 333 27.03 -7.20 4.14
CA PRO A 333 27.21 -8.63 4.22
C PRO A 333 25.85 -9.32 4.39
N PRO A 334 25.63 -10.51 3.79
CA PRO A 334 24.40 -11.25 3.97
C PRO A 334 24.16 -11.51 5.46
N ALA A 335 22.91 -11.34 5.90
CA ALA A 335 22.53 -11.61 7.28
C ALA A 335 22.95 -13.05 7.63
N ARG A 336 23.92 -13.20 8.52
CA ARG A 336 24.37 -14.53 8.96
C ARG A 336 23.22 -15.21 9.65
N HIS A 337 22.92 -16.42 9.25
CA HIS A 337 22.00 -17.28 9.99
C HIS A 337 22.46 -17.32 11.44
N ALA A 338 21.59 -16.95 12.35
CA ALA A 338 21.90 -16.65 13.74
C ALA A 338 22.50 -17.85 14.46
N GLY A 339 23.81 -17.75 14.72
CA GLY A 339 24.53 -18.41 15.78
C GLY A 339 25.19 -17.38 16.71
N ALA A 340 24.97 -16.08 16.52
CA ALA A 340 25.51 -15.05 17.39
C ALA A 340 24.44 -13.97 17.64
N VAL A 341 24.02 -13.91 18.88
CA VAL A 341 23.09 -12.92 19.44
C VAL A 341 23.69 -11.53 19.30
N THR A 342 23.40 -10.87 18.19
CA THR A 342 23.44 -9.40 18.15
C THR A 342 22.04 -8.94 18.56
N ARG A 343 21.95 -8.20 19.67
CA ARG A 343 20.69 -7.76 20.25
C ARG A 343 19.85 -7.00 19.22
N VAL A 344 18.95 -7.72 18.56
CA VAL A 344 17.79 -7.14 17.92
C VAL A 344 16.87 -6.71 19.06
N PRO A 345 16.28 -5.50 19.06
CA PRO A 345 15.31 -5.08 20.08
C PRO A 345 14.24 -6.16 20.20
N ASP A 346 14.06 -6.72 21.40
CA ASP A 346 13.19 -7.84 21.69
C ASP A 346 11.81 -7.69 21.03
N VAL A 347 11.43 -8.70 20.25
CA VAL A 347 10.03 -8.97 19.92
C VAL A 347 9.43 -9.63 21.14
N ALA A 348 8.97 -8.83 22.05
CA ALA A 348 8.29 -9.28 23.25
C ALA A 348 6.88 -8.69 23.34
#